data_4ec293a8e73fc3d2b11ed5e2a416c76e
#
_entry.id   4ec293a8e73fc3d2b11ed5e2a416c76e
#
_cell.length_a   1.000
_cell.length_b   1.000
_cell.length_c   1.000
_cell.angle_alpha   90.00
_cell.angle_beta   90.00
_cell.angle_gamma   90.00
#
_symmetry.space_group_name_H-M   'P 1'
#
loop_
_entity.id
_entity.type
_entity.pdbx_description
1 polymer ?
#
loop_
_entity_poly.entity_id
_entity_poly.type
_entity_poly.pdbx_seq_one_letter_code
_entity_poly.pdbx_strand_id
1 'polypeptide(L)'
;MKGRIYCIGVGPGDAELMTLKAVRIIKECDVIAYPIKDEQADTSVAFNIARQAVPDIAAKDLLPIFSPMVRDRNTIQETHERAAKQISSLLDEGLKVAYLTLGDPMIYCTYTSLAKLLSENGYETEYVSGVTSFCAAAARLGIPIADRDETLTILPGVYDVSALKHPGRHVIMKSAGKMHQVKDELRALGKDAMAVENCGMQDEKIYRSISEIPDDAGYFTVILPSGK
;
A
#
# COMPACT_ATOMS: atom_id res chain seq x y z
N MET A 1 -28.00 14.73 5.87
CA MET A 1 -26.65 14.89 6.46
C MET A 1 -25.66 14.46 5.41
N LYS A 2 -24.51 15.14 5.28
CA LYS A 2 -23.45 14.69 4.37
C LYS A 2 -22.99 13.28 4.75
N GLY A 3 -22.65 12.46 3.78
CA GLY A 3 -22.07 11.14 3.96
C GLY A 3 -20.69 11.20 4.60
N ARG A 4 -20.07 10.04 4.78
CA ARG A 4 -18.72 9.90 5.36
C ARG A 4 -17.82 9.08 4.46
N ILE A 5 -16.54 9.47 4.36
CA ILE A 5 -15.54 8.69 3.67
C ILE A 5 -14.49 8.18 4.65
N TYR A 6 -14.13 6.91 4.48
CA TYR A 6 -13.10 6.22 5.22
C TYR A 6 -12.00 5.74 4.26
N CYS A 7 -10.75 6.09 4.51
CA CYS A 7 -9.62 5.46 3.83
C CYS A 7 -9.12 4.30 4.68
N ILE A 8 -9.26 3.08 4.19
CA ILE A 8 -9.10 1.86 4.98
C ILE A 8 -7.90 1.06 4.47
N GLY A 9 -6.91 0.87 5.35
CA GLY A 9 -5.82 -0.06 5.11
C GLY A 9 -6.29 -1.50 5.27
N VAL A 10 -6.15 -2.29 4.19
CA VAL A 10 -6.55 -3.71 4.18
C VAL A 10 -5.40 -4.66 4.49
N GLY A 11 -4.25 -4.14 4.93
CA GLY A 11 -3.06 -4.96 5.17
C GLY A 11 -2.30 -5.31 3.88
N PRO A 12 -1.23 -6.10 3.98
CA PRO A 12 -0.26 -6.29 2.91
C PRO A 12 -0.61 -7.42 1.93
N GLY A 13 -1.51 -8.34 2.27
CA GLY A 13 -1.82 -9.50 1.44
C GLY A 13 -2.71 -10.53 2.13
N ASP A 14 -2.34 -10.92 3.34
CA ASP A 14 -3.12 -11.84 4.17
C ASP A 14 -4.34 -11.12 4.78
N ALA A 15 -5.53 -11.64 4.51
CA ALA A 15 -6.79 -11.08 5.00
C ALA A 15 -6.92 -11.16 6.55
N GLU A 16 -6.23 -12.09 7.21
CA GLU A 16 -6.19 -12.18 8.67
C GLU A 16 -5.41 -11.02 9.31
N LEU A 17 -4.60 -10.29 8.52
CA LEU A 17 -3.90 -9.08 8.95
C LEU A 17 -4.76 -7.81 8.83
N MET A 18 -6.02 -7.91 8.42
CA MET A 18 -6.95 -6.79 8.50
C MET A 18 -7.31 -6.49 9.95
N THR A 19 -7.35 -5.21 10.28
CA THR A 19 -7.77 -4.81 11.64
C THR A 19 -9.28 -5.04 11.84
N LEU A 20 -9.69 -5.36 13.06
CA LEU A 20 -11.10 -5.50 13.40
C LEU A 20 -11.90 -4.22 13.07
N LYS A 21 -11.27 -3.04 13.23
CA LYS A 21 -11.86 -1.75 12.84
C LYS A 21 -12.11 -1.67 11.34
N ALA A 22 -11.15 -2.10 10.52
CA ALA A 22 -11.29 -2.12 9.07
C ALA A 22 -12.46 -3.01 8.63
N VAL A 23 -12.53 -4.24 9.14
CA VAL A 23 -13.61 -5.19 8.85
C VAL A 23 -14.98 -4.61 9.25
N ARG A 24 -15.07 -4.03 10.45
CA ARG A 24 -16.33 -3.44 10.94
C ARG A 24 -16.78 -2.27 10.05
N ILE A 25 -15.91 -1.32 9.74
CA ILE A 25 -16.27 -0.14 8.96
C ILE A 25 -16.62 -0.52 7.51
N ILE A 26 -15.92 -1.46 6.89
CA ILE A 26 -16.29 -1.97 5.55
C ILE A 26 -17.72 -2.52 5.55
N LYS A 27 -18.11 -3.25 6.58
CA LYS A 27 -19.49 -3.76 6.72
C LYS A 27 -20.53 -2.65 6.87
N GLU A 28 -20.19 -1.55 7.54
CA GLU A 28 -21.07 -0.40 7.80
C GLU A 28 -21.18 0.58 6.62
N CYS A 29 -20.28 0.51 5.63
CA CYS A 29 -20.29 1.39 4.46
C CYS A 29 -21.27 0.90 3.39
N ASP A 30 -21.84 1.85 2.65
CA ASP A 30 -22.78 1.61 1.55
C ASP A 30 -22.02 1.30 0.25
N VAL A 31 -20.95 2.05 -0.02
CA VAL A 31 -20.14 1.98 -1.23
C VAL A 31 -18.70 1.59 -0.93
N ILE A 32 -18.15 0.72 -1.76
CA ILE A 32 -16.74 0.29 -1.67
C ILE A 32 -15.97 0.84 -2.88
N ALA A 33 -15.13 1.84 -2.63
CA ALA A 33 -14.21 2.40 -3.61
C ALA A 33 -12.84 1.70 -3.49
N TYR A 34 -12.22 1.39 -4.62
CA TYR A 34 -10.90 0.74 -4.66
C TYR A 34 -10.11 1.12 -5.91
N PRO A 35 -8.77 1.26 -5.83
CA PRO A 35 -7.95 1.63 -6.97
C PRO A 35 -7.83 0.48 -7.97
N ILE A 36 -7.99 0.81 -9.26
CA ILE A 36 -7.69 -0.08 -10.40
C ILE A 36 -6.60 0.56 -11.27
N LYS A 37 -5.73 -0.25 -11.86
CA LYS A 37 -4.64 0.21 -12.73
C LYS A 37 -5.04 0.31 -14.20
N ASP A 38 -6.03 -0.46 -14.59
CA ASP A 38 -6.59 -0.55 -15.92
C ASP A 38 -8.09 -0.24 -15.82
N GLU A 39 -8.62 0.62 -16.68
CA GLU A 39 -10.04 0.99 -16.68
C GLU A 39 -10.96 -0.20 -17.00
N GLN A 40 -10.43 -1.27 -17.60
CA GLN A 40 -11.16 -2.51 -17.86
C GLN A 40 -11.11 -3.51 -16.69
N ALA A 41 -10.32 -3.22 -15.65
CA ALA A 41 -10.24 -4.08 -14.48
C ALA A 41 -11.44 -3.86 -13.56
N ASP A 42 -12.08 -4.95 -13.19
CA ASP A 42 -13.23 -4.97 -12.25
C ASP A 42 -12.82 -5.25 -10.80
N THR A 43 -11.53 -5.47 -10.54
CA THR A 43 -11.00 -5.80 -9.22
C THR A 43 -9.59 -5.24 -8.99
N SER A 44 -9.15 -5.23 -7.74
CA SER A 44 -7.81 -4.84 -7.34
C SER A 44 -7.28 -5.71 -6.20
N VAL A 45 -5.96 -5.64 -5.95
CA VAL A 45 -5.34 -6.37 -4.83
C VAL A 45 -6.01 -6.01 -3.50
N ALA A 46 -6.24 -4.71 -3.25
CA ALA A 46 -6.89 -4.26 -2.01
C ALA A 46 -8.32 -4.80 -1.88
N PHE A 47 -9.11 -4.79 -2.96
CA PHE A 47 -10.45 -5.35 -2.97
C PHE A 47 -10.42 -6.87 -2.74
N ASN A 48 -9.51 -7.59 -3.38
CA ASN A 48 -9.38 -9.03 -3.24
C ASN A 48 -9.02 -9.47 -1.81
N ILE A 49 -8.16 -8.70 -1.12
CA ILE A 49 -7.86 -8.93 0.30
C ILE A 49 -9.11 -8.70 1.14
N ALA A 50 -9.77 -7.54 0.99
CA ALA A 50 -10.96 -7.20 1.76
C ALA A 50 -12.10 -8.21 1.57
N ARG A 51 -12.28 -8.75 0.36
CA ARG A 51 -13.30 -9.75 0.04
C ARG A 51 -13.10 -11.08 0.78
N GLN A 52 -11.86 -11.45 1.07
CA GLN A 52 -11.58 -12.66 1.86
C GLN A 52 -12.02 -12.50 3.32
N ALA A 53 -11.82 -11.32 3.92
CA ALA A 53 -12.23 -11.04 5.30
C ALA A 53 -13.72 -10.65 5.43
N VAL A 54 -14.29 -10.08 4.36
CA VAL A 54 -15.70 -9.63 4.31
C VAL A 54 -16.34 -10.16 3.01
N PRO A 55 -16.78 -11.42 2.96
CA PRO A 55 -17.31 -12.03 1.73
C PRO A 55 -18.48 -11.26 1.11
N ASP A 56 -19.34 -10.66 1.94
CA ASP A 56 -20.52 -9.91 1.50
C ASP A 56 -20.18 -8.54 0.86
N ILE A 57 -18.90 -8.15 0.82
CA ILE A 57 -18.46 -6.87 0.24
C ILE A 57 -18.84 -6.77 -1.25
N ALA A 58 -18.89 -7.90 -1.97
CA ALA A 58 -19.22 -7.95 -3.38
C ALA A 58 -20.72 -7.66 -3.68
N ALA A 59 -21.58 -7.70 -2.66
CA ALA A 59 -23.01 -7.38 -2.79
C ALA A 59 -23.29 -5.87 -2.55
N LYS A 60 -22.27 -5.07 -2.19
CA LYS A 60 -22.38 -3.63 -2.01
C LYS A 60 -22.19 -2.90 -3.34
N ASP A 61 -22.50 -1.62 -3.36
CA ASP A 61 -22.18 -0.77 -4.50
C ASP A 61 -20.66 -0.63 -4.63
N LEU A 62 -20.13 -0.98 -5.80
CA LEU A 62 -18.69 -1.00 -6.08
C LEU A 62 -18.31 0.20 -6.93
N LEU A 63 -17.27 0.94 -6.52
CA LEU A 63 -16.73 2.08 -7.23
C LEU A 63 -15.25 1.86 -7.56
N PRO A 64 -14.90 1.26 -8.71
CA PRO A 64 -13.52 1.19 -9.15
C PRO A 64 -13.02 2.59 -9.50
N ILE A 65 -11.89 2.97 -8.91
CA ILE A 65 -11.24 4.27 -9.12
C ILE A 65 -9.99 4.06 -9.98
N PHE A 66 -10.00 4.57 -11.19
CA PHE A 66 -8.86 4.50 -12.07
C PHE A 66 -7.67 5.29 -11.48
N SER A 67 -6.60 4.58 -11.22
CA SER A 67 -5.37 5.11 -10.62
C SER A 67 -4.15 4.54 -11.36
N PRO A 68 -3.83 5.10 -12.54
CA PRO A 68 -2.76 4.58 -13.38
C PRO A 68 -1.40 4.78 -12.71
N MET A 69 -0.49 3.81 -12.90
CA MET A 69 0.89 3.88 -12.40
C MET A 69 1.78 4.67 -13.37
N VAL A 70 1.44 5.93 -13.64
CA VAL A 70 2.17 6.84 -14.52
C VAL A 70 2.91 7.92 -13.73
N ARG A 71 3.89 8.57 -14.39
CA ARG A 71 4.64 9.70 -13.81
C ARG A 71 4.13 11.06 -14.30
N ASP A 72 3.25 11.07 -15.29
CA ASP A 72 2.68 12.32 -15.82
C ASP A 72 1.74 12.95 -14.79
N ARG A 73 2.09 14.16 -14.37
CA ARG A 73 1.36 14.89 -13.33
C ARG A 73 -0.04 15.30 -13.77
N ASN A 74 -0.24 15.61 -15.05
CA ASN A 74 -1.53 16.04 -15.56
C ASN A 74 -2.52 14.87 -15.54
N THR A 75 -2.11 13.70 -16.04
CA THR A 75 -2.91 12.48 -15.99
C THR A 75 -3.28 12.10 -14.55
N ILE A 76 -2.32 12.20 -13.62
CA ILE A 76 -2.58 11.93 -12.19
C ILE A 76 -3.61 12.91 -11.64
N GLN A 77 -3.48 14.20 -11.92
CA GLN A 77 -4.41 15.21 -11.44
C GLN A 77 -5.81 15.01 -12.00
N GLU A 78 -5.97 14.83 -13.30
CA GLU A 78 -7.26 14.57 -13.96
C GLU A 78 -7.97 13.34 -13.39
N THR A 79 -7.23 12.25 -13.14
CA THR A 79 -7.81 11.04 -12.54
C THR A 79 -8.27 11.27 -11.10
N HIS A 80 -7.51 12.03 -10.30
CA HIS A 80 -7.89 12.37 -8.93
C HIS A 80 -9.10 13.32 -8.90
N GLU A 81 -9.20 14.31 -9.79
CA GLU A 81 -10.35 15.22 -9.89
C GLU A 81 -11.62 14.46 -10.27
N ARG A 82 -11.52 13.51 -11.24
CA ARG A 82 -12.63 12.64 -11.61
C ARG A 82 -13.09 11.79 -10.42
N ALA A 83 -12.15 11.17 -9.71
CA ALA A 83 -12.43 10.36 -8.52
C ALA A 83 -13.06 11.20 -7.39
N ALA A 84 -12.54 12.40 -7.14
CA ALA A 84 -13.08 13.32 -6.15
C ALA A 84 -14.54 13.68 -6.47
N LYS A 85 -14.85 13.99 -7.73
CA LYS A 85 -16.21 14.29 -8.18
C LYS A 85 -17.18 13.12 -7.97
N GLN A 86 -16.76 11.89 -8.35
CA GLN A 86 -17.58 10.71 -8.16
C GLN A 86 -17.88 10.45 -6.68
N ILE A 87 -16.86 10.53 -5.83
CA ILE A 87 -17.00 10.30 -4.38
C ILE A 87 -17.84 11.43 -3.75
N SER A 88 -17.61 12.69 -4.11
CA SER A 88 -18.39 13.83 -3.58
C SER A 88 -19.88 13.66 -3.86
N SER A 89 -20.27 13.20 -5.06
CA SER A 89 -21.68 12.94 -5.38
C SER A 89 -22.33 11.95 -4.42
N LEU A 90 -21.65 10.84 -4.12
CA LEU A 90 -22.13 9.83 -3.17
C LEU A 90 -22.23 10.39 -1.73
N LEU A 91 -21.25 11.21 -1.35
CA LEU A 91 -21.26 11.84 -0.02
C LEU A 91 -22.37 12.89 0.11
N ASP A 92 -22.73 13.60 -0.96
CA ASP A 92 -23.87 14.54 -0.98
C ASP A 92 -25.22 13.79 -0.84
N GLU A 93 -25.30 12.57 -1.35
CA GLU A 93 -26.44 11.66 -1.15
C GLU A 93 -26.54 11.11 0.29
N GLY A 94 -25.54 11.37 1.13
CA GLY A 94 -25.50 10.92 2.53
C GLY A 94 -24.89 9.52 2.71
N LEU A 95 -24.31 8.94 1.65
CA LEU A 95 -23.74 7.59 1.68
C LEU A 95 -22.40 7.52 2.42
N LYS A 96 -22.10 6.38 3.02
CA LYS A 96 -20.81 6.06 3.61
C LYS A 96 -19.94 5.33 2.59
N VAL A 97 -18.77 5.88 2.29
CA VAL A 97 -17.83 5.33 1.31
C VAL A 97 -16.60 4.77 2.01
N ALA A 98 -16.26 3.51 1.75
CA ALA A 98 -14.99 2.90 2.14
C ALA A 98 -14.04 2.91 0.96
N TYR A 99 -12.96 3.70 1.01
CA TYR A 99 -11.88 3.65 0.03
C TYR A 99 -10.81 2.68 0.53
N LEU A 100 -10.61 1.58 -0.18
CA LEU A 100 -9.65 0.54 0.20
C LEU A 100 -8.23 0.87 -0.31
N THR A 101 -7.24 0.66 0.52
CA THR A 101 -5.82 0.77 0.13
C THR A 101 -5.00 -0.38 0.69
N LEU A 102 -4.00 -0.82 -0.08
CA LEU A 102 -3.06 -1.85 0.34
C LEU A 102 -2.18 -1.34 1.50
N GLY A 103 -1.90 -2.19 2.47
CA GLY A 103 -1.09 -1.86 3.65
C GLY A 103 -1.79 -0.90 4.59
N ASP A 104 -1.15 0.22 4.89
CA ASP A 104 -1.63 1.31 5.75
C ASP A 104 -1.80 2.60 4.94
N PRO A 105 -2.90 3.37 5.12
CA PRO A 105 -3.17 4.59 4.36
C PRO A 105 -2.18 5.72 4.62
N MET A 106 -1.40 5.68 5.70
CA MET A 106 -0.47 6.75 6.07
C MET A 106 0.95 6.51 5.54
N ILE A 107 1.20 5.37 4.84
CA ILE A 107 2.52 5.04 4.28
C ILE A 107 2.45 4.94 2.75
N TYR A 108 2.99 5.94 2.07
CA TYR A 108 3.10 6.01 0.59
C TYR A 108 1.79 5.72 -0.17
N CYS A 109 0.66 6.14 0.39
CA CYS A 109 -0.66 5.93 -0.19
C CYS A 109 -0.99 7.02 -1.23
N THR A 110 -1.50 6.60 -2.39
CA THR A 110 -1.94 7.51 -3.45
C THR A 110 -3.23 8.27 -3.08
N TYR A 111 -4.01 7.76 -2.14
CA TYR A 111 -5.23 8.41 -1.67
C TYR A 111 -5.00 9.80 -1.06
N THR A 112 -3.80 10.11 -0.56
CA THR A 112 -3.49 11.39 0.09
C THR A 112 -3.82 12.61 -0.80
N SER A 113 -3.55 12.52 -2.11
CA SER A 113 -3.89 13.58 -3.06
C SER A 113 -5.40 13.71 -3.27
N LEU A 114 -6.11 12.59 -3.32
CA LEU A 114 -7.57 12.55 -3.41
C LEU A 114 -8.22 13.12 -2.15
N ALA A 115 -7.70 12.76 -0.96
CA ALA A 115 -8.17 13.30 0.32
C ALA A 115 -8.06 14.82 0.39
N LYS A 116 -6.99 15.40 -0.18
CA LYS A 116 -6.82 16.84 -0.26
C LYS A 116 -7.95 17.50 -1.09
N LEU A 117 -8.24 16.97 -2.28
CA LEU A 117 -9.33 17.48 -3.12
C LEU A 117 -10.70 17.34 -2.44
N LEU A 118 -10.95 16.25 -1.75
CA LEU A 118 -12.18 16.05 -0.98
C LEU A 118 -12.27 17.05 0.18
N SER A 119 -11.17 17.30 0.88
CA SER A 119 -11.12 18.29 1.97
C SER A 119 -11.39 19.73 1.47
N GLU A 120 -10.86 20.11 0.31
CA GLU A 120 -11.14 21.39 -0.32
C GLU A 120 -12.64 21.58 -0.65
N ASN A 121 -13.37 20.47 -0.86
CA ASN A 121 -14.82 20.44 -1.04
C ASN A 121 -15.62 20.28 0.27
N GLY A 122 -14.94 20.34 1.42
CA GLY A 122 -15.56 20.27 2.75
C GLY A 122 -15.94 18.86 3.21
N TYR A 123 -15.26 17.82 2.71
CA TYR A 123 -15.39 16.44 3.18
C TYR A 123 -14.14 16.04 3.95
N GLU A 124 -14.32 15.53 5.16
CA GLU A 124 -13.23 14.99 5.98
C GLU A 124 -13.12 13.49 5.82
N THR A 125 -11.88 12.99 5.61
CA THR A 125 -11.60 11.56 5.57
C THR A 125 -11.27 11.04 6.96
N GLU A 126 -11.94 9.99 7.39
CA GLU A 126 -11.48 9.18 8.53
C GLU A 126 -10.51 8.10 8.03
N TYR A 127 -9.32 8.02 8.65
CA TYR A 127 -8.31 7.02 8.32
C TYR A 127 -8.41 5.82 9.25
N VAL A 128 -8.35 4.62 8.67
CA VAL A 128 -8.34 3.35 9.39
C VAL A 128 -7.04 2.64 9.09
N SER A 129 -6.18 2.53 10.09
CA SER A 129 -4.86 1.91 9.96
C SER A 129 -4.94 0.45 9.55
N GLY A 130 -3.95 0.02 8.78
CA GLY A 130 -3.70 -1.36 8.39
C GLY A 130 -2.30 -1.81 8.77
N VAL A 131 -2.02 -3.10 8.68
CA VAL A 131 -0.66 -3.63 8.85
C VAL A 131 0.17 -3.25 7.63
N THR A 132 1.34 -2.65 7.87
CA THR A 132 2.25 -2.27 6.78
C THR A 132 2.96 -3.49 6.21
N SER A 133 3.29 -3.47 4.92
CA SER A 133 3.96 -4.58 4.24
C SER A 133 5.32 -4.93 4.85
N PHE A 134 6.07 -3.94 5.31
CA PHE A 134 7.39 -4.19 5.91
C PHE A 134 7.31 -4.84 7.30
N CYS A 135 6.28 -4.53 8.11
CA CYS A 135 6.05 -5.25 9.37
C CYS A 135 5.67 -6.71 9.11
N ALA A 136 4.80 -6.96 8.14
CA ALA A 136 4.41 -8.31 7.78
C ALA A 136 5.61 -9.11 7.18
N ALA A 137 6.41 -8.50 6.29
CA ALA A 137 7.60 -9.11 5.73
C ALA A 137 8.62 -9.48 6.82
N ALA A 138 8.86 -8.59 7.79
CA ALA A 138 9.76 -8.87 8.92
C ALA A 138 9.26 -10.04 9.77
N ALA A 139 7.96 -10.09 10.08
CA ALA A 139 7.36 -11.21 10.79
C ALA A 139 7.49 -12.51 10.00
N ARG A 140 7.29 -12.46 8.67
CA ARG A 140 7.43 -13.61 7.78
C ARG A 140 8.86 -14.15 7.71
N LEU A 141 9.84 -13.25 7.79
CA LEU A 141 11.26 -13.58 7.84
C LEU A 141 11.73 -14.03 9.23
N GLY A 142 10.97 -13.74 10.28
CA GLY A 142 11.33 -14.01 11.67
C GLY A 142 12.43 -13.08 12.20
N ILE A 143 12.53 -11.85 11.67
CA ILE A 143 13.53 -10.88 12.06
C ILE A 143 12.90 -9.56 12.50
N PRO A 144 13.37 -8.89 13.56
CA PRO A 144 12.93 -7.55 13.90
C PRO A 144 13.43 -6.55 12.85
N ILE A 145 12.59 -5.56 12.51
CA ILE A 145 12.98 -4.46 11.61
C ILE A 145 14.03 -3.58 12.27
N ALA A 146 13.84 -3.28 13.54
CA ALA A 146 14.76 -2.52 14.37
C ALA A 146 14.65 -3.03 15.81
N ASP A 147 15.72 -2.91 16.58
CA ASP A 147 15.76 -3.29 18.00
C ASP A 147 16.17 -2.06 18.84
N ARG A 148 15.54 -1.93 20.01
CA ARG A 148 15.80 -0.90 21.03
C ARG A 148 15.92 0.52 20.46
N ASP A 149 17.15 1.05 20.38
CA ASP A 149 17.52 2.41 20.00
C ASP A 149 17.99 2.52 18.53
N GLU A 150 17.86 1.46 17.75
CA GLU A 150 18.22 1.51 16.34
C GLU A 150 17.32 2.46 15.54
N THR A 151 17.92 3.37 14.80
CA THR A 151 17.17 4.22 13.86
C THR A 151 16.63 3.37 12.71
N LEU A 152 15.37 3.58 12.34
CA LEU A 152 14.74 2.95 11.19
C LEU A 152 14.52 3.95 10.06
N THR A 153 15.04 3.63 8.87
CA THR A 153 14.81 4.40 7.65
C THR A 153 14.04 3.57 6.63
N ILE A 154 12.92 4.09 6.13
CA ILE A 154 12.09 3.45 5.11
C ILE A 154 12.31 4.18 3.78
N LEU A 155 12.74 3.44 2.76
CA LEU A 155 13.17 3.97 1.46
C LEU A 155 12.28 3.48 0.32
N PRO A 156 11.79 4.38 -0.56
CA PRO A 156 11.23 3.98 -1.84
C PRO A 156 12.36 3.80 -2.86
N GLY A 157 12.83 2.56 -3.07
CA GLY A 157 14.04 2.23 -3.82
C GLY A 157 14.08 2.67 -5.30
N VAL A 158 12.92 3.01 -5.90
CA VAL A 158 12.87 3.56 -7.28
C VAL A 158 13.36 5.01 -7.38
N TYR A 159 13.47 5.72 -6.26
CA TYR A 159 13.86 7.14 -6.28
C TYR A 159 15.31 7.35 -5.87
N ASP A 160 15.67 6.97 -4.65
CA ASP A 160 17.00 7.18 -4.11
C ASP A 160 17.34 6.13 -3.05
N VAL A 161 18.50 5.54 -3.16
CA VAL A 161 19.05 4.56 -2.20
C VAL A 161 20.26 5.10 -1.45
N SER A 162 20.63 6.37 -1.63
CA SER A 162 21.80 6.98 -0.99
C SER A 162 21.72 6.97 0.54
N ALA A 163 20.50 6.99 1.09
CA ALA A 163 20.28 6.91 2.52
C ALA A 163 20.68 5.56 3.15
N LEU A 164 20.94 4.52 2.35
CA LEU A 164 21.53 3.25 2.84
C LEU A 164 22.92 3.43 3.46
N LYS A 165 23.61 4.54 3.16
CA LYS A 165 24.90 4.93 3.74
C LYS A 165 24.79 5.42 5.19
N HIS A 166 23.61 5.87 5.61
CA HIS A 166 23.40 6.32 6.97
C HIS A 166 23.36 5.11 7.92
N PRO A 167 23.81 5.30 9.18
CA PRO A 167 23.73 4.26 10.18
C PRO A 167 22.28 3.94 10.53
N GLY A 168 22.05 2.69 10.99
CA GLY A 168 20.74 2.21 11.41
C GLY A 168 20.18 1.14 10.50
N ARG A 169 18.93 0.79 10.74
CA ARG A 169 18.18 -0.20 10.00
C ARG A 169 17.47 0.42 8.81
N HIS A 170 17.30 -0.36 7.77
CA HIS A 170 16.68 0.11 6.53
C HIS A 170 15.58 -0.88 6.09
N VAL A 171 14.53 -0.31 5.53
CA VAL A 171 13.51 -1.02 4.76
C VAL A 171 13.49 -0.42 3.37
N ILE A 172 13.60 -1.24 2.34
CA ILE A 172 13.50 -0.78 0.95
C ILE A 172 12.22 -1.35 0.33
N MET A 173 11.41 -0.47 -0.21
CA MET A 173 10.15 -0.78 -0.87
C MET A 173 10.13 -0.23 -2.29
N LYS A 174 9.19 -0.71 -3.12
CA LYS A 174 8.95 -0.14 -4.46
C LYS A 174 10.22 -0.10 -5.32
N SER A 175 10.96 -1.23 -5.38
CA SER A 175 12.23 -1.34 -6.11
C SER A 175 12.09 -1.90 -7.52
N ALA A 176 10.88 -2.21 -7.98
CA ALA A 176 10.66 -2.78 -9.31
C ALA A 176 11.28 -1.90 -10.41
N GLY A 177 12.02 -2.54 -11.33
CA GLY A 177 12.77 -1.86 -12.39
C GLY A 177 14.06 -1.17 -11.95
N LYS A 178 14.38 -1.19 -10.65
CA LYS A 178 15.61 -0.64 -10.06
C LYS A 178 16.34 -1.64 -9.15
N MET A 179 15.91 -2.89 -9.15
CA MET A 179 16.43 -3.92 -8.24
C MET A 179 17.94 -4.08 -8.37
N HIS A 180 18.50 -4.08 -9.58
CA HIS A 180 19.94 -4.17 -9.80
C HIS A 180 20.70 -3.03 -9.09
N GLN A 181 20.19 -1.79 -9.15
CA GLN A 181 20.82 -0.63 -8.49
C GLN A 181 20.79 -0.76 -6.96
N VAL A 182 19.67 -1.25 -6.41
CA VAL A 182 19.55 -1.52 -4.97
C VAL A 182 20.56 -2.60 -4.55
N LYS A 183 20.67 -3.69 -5.29
CA LYS A 183 21.62 -4.78 -5.02
C LYS A 183 23.06 -4.31 -5.11
N ASP A 184 23.40 -3.50 -6.10
CA ASP A 184 24.75 -2.99 -6.28
C ASP A 184 25.15 -2.04 -5.14
N GLU A 185 24.25 -1.16 -4.70
CA GLU A 185 24.53 -0.28 -3.55
C GLU A 185 24.69 -1.09 -2.26
N LEU A 186 23.84 -2.11 -2.01
CA LEU A 186 23.98 -2.98 -0.84
C LEU A 186 25.30 -3.74 -0.86
N ARG A 187 25.71 -4.29 -2.01
CA ARG A 187 27.00 -4.96 -2.17
C ARG A 187 28.19 -4.01 -1.93
N ALA A 188 28.11 -2.79 -2.48
CA ALA A 188 29.14 -1.77 -2.27
C ALA A 188 29.31 -1.39 -0.79
N LEU A 189 28.21 -1.49 -0.02
CA LEU A 189 28.21 -1.25 1.43
C LEU A 189 28.57 -2.51 2.25
N GLY A 190 28.83 -3.66 1.60
CA GLY A 190 29.10 -4.93 2.27
C GLY A 190 27.90 -5.49 3.04
N LYS A 191 26.68 -5.11 2.67
CA LYS A 191 25.43 -5.54 3.31
C LYS A 191 24.78 -6.68 2.52
N ASP A 192 24.37 -7.71 3.21
CA ASP A 192 23.43 -8.69 2.69
C ASP A 192 21.98 -8.21 2.92
N ALA A 193 20.99 -8.89 2.34
CA ALA A 193 19.61 -8.55 2.49
C ALA A 193 18.71 -9.78 2.35
N MET A 194 17.63 -9.80 3.13
CA MET A 194 16.49 -10.69 2.90
C MET A 194 15.36 -9.92 2.26
N ALA A 195 14.46 -10.62 1.55
CA ALA A 195 13.30 -9.99 0.97
C ALA A 195 12.08 -10.91 0.98
N VAL A 196 10.91 -10.31 0.97
CA VAL A 196 9.64 -10.98 0.72
C VAL A 196 8.94 -10.26 -0.42
N GLU A 197 8.58 -11.01 -1.45
CA GLU A 197 7.75 -10.57 -2.56
C GLU A 197 6.34 -11.09 -2.37
N ASN A 198 5.33 -10.24 -2.62
CA ASN A 198 3.91 -10.56 -2.48
C ASN A 198 3.54 -11.14 -1.09
N CYS A 199 4.05 -10.50 -0.03
CA CYS A 199 3.88 -10.97 1.35
C CYS A 199 2.41 -11.20 1.71
N GLY A 200 2.07 -12.42 2.14
CA GLY A 200 0.71 -12.83 2.51
C GLY A 200 -0.21 -13.11 1.32
N MET A 201 0.28 -13.03 0.08
CA MET A 201 -0.48 -13.39 -1.13
C MET A 201 -0.18 -14.83 -1.55
N GLN A 202 -1.00 -15.35 -2.47
CA GLN A 202 -0.88 -16.75 -2.93
C GLN A 202 0.47 -17.07 -3.61
N ASP A 203 1.07 -16.06 -4.23
CA ASP A 203 2.35 -16.13 -4.95
C ASP A 203 3.52 -15.54 -4.15
N GLU A 204 3.44 -15.60 -2.80
CA GLU A 204 4.50 -15.16 -1.90
C GLU A 204 5.82 -15.87 -2.20
N LYS A 205 6.91 -15.09 -2.26
CA LYS A 205 8.27 -15.62 -2.37
C LYS A 205 9.16 -15.03 -1.28
N ILE A 206 10.00 -15.86 -0.70
CA ILE A 206 10.96 -15.49 0.35
C ILE A 206 12.38 -15.66 -0.18
N TYR A 207 13.18 -14.63 -0.05
CA TYR A 207 14.59 -14.59 -0.42
C TYR A 207 15.43 -14.39 0.84
N ARG A 208 16.36 -15.29 1.11
CA ARG A 208 17.17 -15.31 2.34
C ARG A 208 18.51 -14.60 2.21
N SER A 209 18.92 -14.26 0.99
CA SER A 209 20.13 -13.48 0.69
C SER A 209 19.92 -12.58 -0.50
N ILE A 210 20.77 -11.57 -0.64
CA ILE A 210 20.73 -10.63 -1.79
C ILE A 210 20.97 -11.36 -3.12
N SER A 211 21.67 -12.48 -3.12
CA SER A 211 21.93 -13.28 -4.34
C SER A 211 20.69 -14.02 -4.84
N GLU A 212 19.75 -14.33 -3.95
CA GLU A 212 18.50 -15.01 -4.30
C GLU A 212 17.45 -14.03 -4.87
N ILE A 213 17.56 -12.73 -4.61
CA ILE A 213 16.60 -11.76 -5.08
C ILE A 213 16.75 -11.56 -6.61
N PRO A 214 15.75 -11.86 -7.45
CA PRO A 214 15.83 -11.67 -8.89
C PRO A 214 15.91 -10.17 -9.25
N ASP A 215 16.55 -9.83 -10.37
CA ASP A 215 16.62 -8.44 -10.82
C ASP A 215 15.27 -7.92 -11.34
N ASP A 216 14.37 -8.81 -11.72
CA ASP A 216 13.00 -8.57 -12.16
C ASP A 216 11.96 -8.76 -11.06
N ALA A 217 12.38 -8.88 -9.77
CA ALA A 217 11.46 -8.98 -8.64
C ALA A 217 10.40 -7.88 -8.67
N GLY A 218 9.15 -8.25 -8.35
CA GLY A 218 7.96 -7.45 -8.58
C GLY A 218 7.86 -6.20 -7.69
N TYR A 219 6.84 -5.39 -7.99
CA TYR A 219 6.58 -4.14 -7.29
C TYR A 219 6.29 -4.33 -5.78
N PHE A 220 5.70 -5.45 -5.39
CA PHE A 220 5.36 -5.75 -4.00
C PHE A 220 6.50 -6.44 -3.23
N THR A 221 7.75 -6.19 -3.63
CA THR A 221 8.93 -6.69 -2.92
C THR A 221 9.33 -5.73 -1.82
N VAL A 222 9.47 -6.26 -0.60
CA VAL A 222 10.05 -5.58 0.56
C VAL A 222 11.40 -6.18 0.85
N ILE A 223 12.44 -5.35 0.90
CA ILE A 223 13.83 -5.76 1.17
C ILE A 223 14.24 -5.24 2.54
N LEU A 224 14.81 -6.13 3.34
CA LEU A 224 15.34 -5.85 4.67
C LEU A 224 16.85 -6.11 4.65
N PRO A 225 17.68 -5.06 4.48
CA PRO A 225 19.12 -5.19 4.56
C PRO A 225 19.56 -5.68 5.95
N SER A 226 20.60 -6.55 5.98
CA SER A 226 21.22 -6.95 7.24
C SER A 226 21.79 -5.74 7.96
N GLY A 227 21.56 -5.66 9.27
CA GLY A 227 22.32 -4.77 10.13
C GLY A 227 23.75 -5.27 10.19
N LYS A 228 24.73 -4.35 10.09
CA LYS A 228 26.18 -4.55 10.11
C LYS A 228 26.66 -5.83 9.53
#